data_f2edfddef31cda5881e5b0f43c5eea85
#
_entry.id   f2edfddef31cda5881e5b0f43c5eea85
#
_cell.length_a   1.000
_cell.length_b   1.000
_cell.length_c   1.000
_cell.angle_alpha   90.00
_cell.angle_beta   90.00
_cell.angle_gamma   90.00
#
_symmetry.space_group_name_H-M   'P 1'
#
loop_
_entity.id
_entity.type
_entity.pdbx_description
1 polymer ?
#
loop_
_entity_poly.entity_id
_entity_poly.type
_entity_poly.pdbx_seq_one_letter_code
_entity_poly.pdbx_strand_id
1 'polypeptide(L)'
;GELMKSEYRYKLYEGTSPATAYHELFIQDNYNTNTEVILSKEYDPKVDKGNNVTRQLRLGEMAQMMGMSKDCADDYLTITGQPYDQTGVTSVKDELENRDPRLLQTIATPYAGPYTYYLEGKRSSISSFLEGGTHSSTGYAIAKFYNEKEFSDTHGVGTLDAIIFRYAEVLLIRAEAGAELGKD
;
A
#
# COMPACT_ATOMS: atom_id res chain seq x y z
N GLY A 1 -24.75 7.74 6.47
CA GLY A 1 -25.12 7.29 5.12
C GLY A 1 -25.66 5.88 5.14
N GLU A 2 -26.34 5.49 4.07
CA GLU A 2 -26.96 4.16 3.94
C GLU A 2 -25.96 3.02 4.18
N LEU A 3 -24.79 3.04 3.51
CA LEU A 3 -23.77 1.99 3.62
C LEU A 3 -23.15 1.80 5.01
N MET A 4 -23.51 2.66 5.97
CA MET A 4 -23.00 2.57 7.34
C MET A 4 -24.02 1.95 8.30
N LYS A 5 -25.17 1.53 7.82
CA LYS A 5 -26.15 0.83 8.63
C LYS A 5 -25.68 -0.58 8.95
N SER A 6 -26.00 -1.07 10.14
CA SER A 6 -25.58 -2.42 10.60
C SER A 6 -26.13 -3.56 9.74
N GLU A 7 -27.15 -3.30 8.93
CA GLU A 7 -27.73 -4.27 7.99
C GLU A 7 -26.83 -4.56 6.78
N TYR A 8 -25.83 -3.67 6.49
CA TYR A 8 -24.86 -3.89 5.43
C TYR A 8 -23.62 -4.56 5.99
N ARG A 9 -23.03 -5.45 5.18
CA ARG A 9 -21.84 -6.23 5.52
C ARG A 9 -20.55 -5.42 5.64
N TYR A 10 -20.56 -4.14 5.29
CA TYR A 10 -19.34 -3.35 5.14
C TYR A 10 -18.75 -2.90 6.47
N LYS A 11 -17.48 -3.23 6.66
CA LYS A 11 -16.63 -2.78 7.77
C LYS A 11 -15.18 -2.72 7.30
N LEU A 12 -14.33 -2.00 8.02
CA LEU A 12 -12.89 -1.98 7.74
C LEU A 12 -12.31 -3.40 7.84
N TYR A 13 -11.37 -3.70 6.96
CA TYR A 13 -10.66 -4.97 6.95
C TYR A 13 -9.64 -5.01 8.10
N GLU A 14 -9.72 -6.04 8.91
CA GLU A 14 -8.89 -6.18 10.11
C GLU A 14 -7.62 -7.02 9.87
N GLY A 15 -7.60 -7.81 8.79
CA GLY A 15 -6.47 -8.67 8.44
C GLY A 15 -6.08 -9.65 9.55
N THR A 16 -4.82 -10.10 9.50
CA THR A 16 -4.25 -10.99 10.52
C THR A 16 -3.68 -10.21 11.70
N SER A 17 -3.23 -8.99 11.48
CA SER A 17 -2.75 -8.08 12.52
C SER A 17 -2.78 -6.62 12.04
N PRO A 18 -2.83 -5.64 12.95
CA PRO A 18 -2.75 -4.22 12.57
C PRO A 18 -1.47 -3.86 11.81
N ALA A 19 -0.38 -4.61 12.03
CA ALA A 19 0.89 -4.39 11.37
C ALA A 19 0.92 -4.83 9.90
N THR A 20 -0.03 -5.66 9.45
CA THR A 20 -0.07 -6.26 8.11
C THR A 20 -1.39 -6.07 7.40
N ALA A 21 -2.47 -5.78 8.12
CA ALA A 21 -3.84 -5.72 7.59
C ALA A 21 -3.99 -4.80 6.38
N TYR A 22 -3.34 -3.64 6.42
CA TYR A 22 -3.44 -2.69 5.32
C TYR A 22 -2.79 -3.22 4.03
N HIS A 23 -1.65 -3.89 4.13
CA HIS A 23 -1.05 -4.54 2.97
C HIS A 23 -1.86 -5.76 2.52
N GLU A 24 -2.30 -6.61 3.46
CA GLU A 24 -3.11 -7.80 3.16
C GLU A 24 -4.40 -7.45 2.41
N LEU A 25 -4.98 -6.27 2.68
CA LEU A 25 -6.15 -5.78 1.94
C LEU A 25 -5.86 -5.65 0.44
N PHE A 26 -4.66 -5.27 0.03
CA PHE A 26 -4.32 -4.95 -1.36
C PHE A 26 -3.65 -6.08 -2.14
N ILE A 27 -3.49 -7.26 -1.53
CA ILE A 27 -2.85 -8.42 -2.16
C ILE A 27 -3.76 -9.66 -2.23
N GLN A 28 -5.07 -9.47 -2.23
CA GLN A 28 -6.04 -10.56 -2.34
C GLN A 28 -6.31 -10.90 -3.81
N ASP A 29 -6.42 -12.19 -4.12
CA ASP A 29 -6.75 -12.68 -5.46
C ASP A 29 -8.21 -12.41 -5.86
N ASN A 30 -9.09 -12.20 -4.86
CA ASN A 30 -10.47 -11.77 -5.05
C ASN A 30 -11.03 -11.13 -3.78
N TYR A 31 -12.08 -10.33 -3.95
CA TYR A 31 -12.73 -9.60 -2.87
C TYR A 31 -14.14 -10.09 -2.54
N ASN A 32 -14.55 -11.27 -3.00
CA ASN A 32 -15.92 -11.78 -2.84
C ASN A 32 -16.38 -11.88 -1.38
N THR A 33 -15.48 -12.19 -0.47
CA THR A 33 -15.74 -12.30 0.97
C THR A 33 -15.21 -11.12 1.77
N ASN A 34 -14.52 -10.18 1.12
CA ASN A 34 -13.95 -9.03 1.81
C ASN A 34 -15.05 -8.08 2.26
N THR A 35 -14.95 -7.60 3.49
CA THR A 35 -15.98 -6.73 4.09
C THR A 35 -15.73 -5.25 3.83
N GLU A 36 -14.55 -4.85 3.38
CA GLU A 36 -14.22 -3.47 3.12
C GLU A 36 -14.40 -3.09 1.65
N VAL A 37 -14.12 -4.00 0.72
CA VAL A 37 -14.18 -3.71 -0.71
C VAL A 37 -15.62 -3.71 -1.20
N ILE A 38 -16.03 -2.61 -1.80
CA ILE A 38 -17.37 -2.39 -2.37
C ILE A 38 -17.38 -2.71 -3.86
N LEU A 39 -16.34 -2.29 -4.56
CA LEU A 39 -16.18 -2.53 -5.99
C LEU A 39 -14.72 -2.83 -6.30
N SER A 40 -14.48 -3.91 -7.01
CA SER A 40 -13.18 -4.29 -7.55
C SER A 40 -13.26 -4.60 -9.04
N LYS A 41 -12.11 -4.51 -9.70
CA LYS A 41 -11.91 -5.05 -11.04
C LYS A 41 -11.17 -6.36 -10.93
N GLU A 42 -11.79 -7.43 -11.44
CA GLU A 42 -11.21 -8.76 -11.47
C GLU A 42 -10.18 -8.93 -12.59
N TYR A 43 -9.11 -9.66 -12.30
CA TYR A 43 -8.10 -10.07 -13.26
C TYR A 43 -7.99 -11.60 -13.30
N ASP A 44 -8.08 -12.16 -14.51
CA ASP A 44 -7.94 -13.60 -14.76
C ASP A 44 -7.07 -13.83 -16.01
N PRO A 45 -5.80 -14.26 -15.84
CA PRO A 45 -4.92 -14.53 -16.96
C PRO A 45 -5.37 -15.71 -17.83
N LYS A 46 -6.26 -16.60 -17.35
CA LYS A 46 -6.80 -17.70 -18.15
C LYS A 46 -7.69 -17.24 -19.29
N VAL A 47 -8.23 -16.03 -19.18
CA VAL A 47 -9.04 -15.39 -20.23
C VAL A 47 -8.32 -14.16 -20.83
N ASP A 48 -6.99 -14.17 -20.76
CA ASP A 48 -6.11 -13.09 -21.28
C ASP A 48 -6.39 -11.71 -20.65
N LYS A 49 -6.76 -11.71 -19.39
CA LYS A 49 -7.05 -10.49 -18.60
C LYS A 49 -6.24 -10.43 -17.31
N GLY A 50 -4.99 -10.85 -17.36
CA GLY A 50 -4.07 -10.69 -16.24
C GLY A 50 -3.50 -9.27 -16.14
N ASN A 51 -2.78 -9.01 -15.03
CA ASN A 51 -2.07 -7.75 -14.81
C ASN A 51 -0.56 -7.96 -14.62
N ASN A 52 0.16 -6.85 -14.41
CA ASN A 52 1.61 -6.86 -14.23
C ASN A 52 2.05 -6.20 -12.92
N VAL A 53 1.15 -5.90 -12.00
CA VAL A 53 1.47 -5.04 -10.86
C VAL A 53 2.60 -5.60 -10.00
N THR A 54 2.50 -6.85 -9.56
CA THR A 54 3.54 -7.50 -8.74
C THR A 54 4.88 -7.59 -9.48
N ARG A 55 4.83 -7.94 -10.78
CA ARG A 55 6.03 -7.98 -11.62
C ARG A 55 6.71 -6.61 -11.73
N GLN A 56 5.95 -5.57 -12.01
CA GLN A 56 6.47 -4.20 -12.13
C GLN A 56 7.08 -3.68 -10.83
N LEU A 57 6.48 -3.99 -9.71
CA LEU A 57 6.99 -3.60 -8.40
C LEU A 57 8.28 -4.36 -8.04
N ARG A 58 8.37 -5.64 -8.40
CA ARG A 58 9.54 -6.48 -8.15
C ARG A 58 10.73 -6.12 -9.02
N LEU A 59 10.49 -5.89 -10.31
CA LEU A 59 11.54 -5.62 -11.31
C LEU A 59 11.70 -4.11 -11.55
N GLY A 60 11.74 -3.32 -10.50
CA GLY A 60 11.80 -1.85 -10.57
C GLY A 60 12.79 -1.31 -11.60
N GLU A 61 14.01 -1.84 -11.64
CA GLU A 61 15.04 -1.42 -12.62
C GLU A 61 14.67 -1.74 -14.07
N MET A 62 13.98 -2.85 -14.29
CA MET A 62 13.60 -3.32 -15.62
C MET A 62 12.23 -2.84 -16.08
N ALA A 63 11.37 -2.41 -15.13
CA ALA A 63 10.00 -2.04 -15.44
C ALA A 63 9.80 -0.53 -15.45
N GLN A 64 9.51 0.09 -14.33
CA GLN A 64 9.10 1.50 -14.34
C GLN A 64 9.69 2.32 -13.18
N MET A 65 10.49 1.72 -12.32
CA MET A 65 11.09 2.38 -11.14
C MET A 65 10.05 3.17 -10.33
N MET A 66 8.86 2.59 -10.15
CA MET A 66 7.74 3.25 -9.48
C MET A 66 8.07 3.53 -8.02
N GLY A 67 7.75 4.72 -7.58
CA GLY A 67 7.94 5.12 -6.20
C GLY A 67 6.89 6.14 -5.74
N MET A 68 6.66 6.17 -4.46
CA MET A 68 5.85 7.20 -3.83
C MET A 68 6.63 8.52 -3.79
N SER A 69 5.96 9.66 -3.91
CA SER A 69 6.61 10.95 -3.74
C SER A 69 7.02 11.17 -2.28
N LYS A 70 8.03 12.01 -2.06
CA LYS A 70 8.42 12.39 -0.71
C LYS A 70 7.28 13.10 0.02
N ASP A 71 6.58 14.01 -0.64
CA ASP A 71 5.45 14.73 -0.04
C ASP A 71 4.37 13.74 0.45
N CYS A 72 4.05 12.72 -0.34
CA CYS A 72 3.11 11.69 0.09
C CYS A 72 3.64 10.87 1.28
N ALA A 73 4.96 10.63 1.38
CA ALA A 73 5.54 9.97 2.54
C ALA A 73 5.49 10.87 3.78
N ASP A 74 5.69 12.16 3.61
CA ASP A 74 5.67 13.16 4.68
C ASP A 74 4.24 13.40 5.21
N ASP A 75 3.21 13.26 4.37
CA ASP A 75 1.79 13.37 4.76
C ASP A 75 1.33 12.27 5.74
N TYR A 76 2.04 11.16 5.83
CA TYR A 76 1.76 10.19 6.89
C TYR A 76 2.11 10.77 8.24
N LEU A 77 1.16 10.73 9.17
CA LEU A 77 1.34 11.24 10.52
C LEU A 77 2.33 10.39 11.33
N THR A 78 2.73 10.89 12.47
CA THR A 78 3.41 10.09 13.49
C THR A 78 2.45 9.09 14.11
N ILE A 79 2.97 8.10 14.86
CA ILE A 79 2.16 7.12 15.61
C ILE A 79 1.23 7.79 16.64
N THR A 80 1.52 9.01 17.04
CA THR A 80 0.71 9.82 17.95
C THR A 80 -0.28 10.74 17.24
N GLY A 81 -0.37 10.66 15.89
CA GLY A 81 -1.29 11.47 15.10
C GLY A 81 -0.83 12.91 14.85
N GLN A 82 0.43 13.23 15.10
CA GLN A 82 0.98 14.56 14.82
C GLN A 82 1.58 14.62 13.41
N PRO A 83 1.62 15.79 12.77
CA PRO A 83 2.36 15.99 11.53
C PRO A 83 3.83 15.56 11.69
N TYR A 84 4.39 15.03 10.60
CA TYR A 84 5.78 14.61 10.60
C TYR A 84 6.73 15.82 10.55
N ASP A 85 7.71 15.83 11.45
CA ASP A 85 8.78 16.82 11.47
C ASP A 85 10.10 16.16 11.05
N GLN A 86 10.74 16.69 10.02
CA GLN A 86 12.00 16.20 9.49
C GLN A 86 13.23 16.72 10.26
N THR A 87 13.02 17.59 11.24
CA THR A 87 14.12 18.20 12.00
C THR A 87 14.93 17.14 12.74
N GLY A 88 16.22 17.06 12.46
CA GLY A 88 17.12 16.09 13.09
C GLY A 88 17.10 14.69 12.49
N VAL A 89 16.33 14.45 11.43
CA VAL A 89 16.37 13.18 10.68
C VAL A 89 17.69 13.07 9.92
N THR A 90 18.46 12.03 10.21
CA THR A 90 19.79 11.81 9.64
C THR A 90 19.90 10.50 8.87
N SER A 91 18.93 9.62 9.01
CA SER A 91 18.91 8.32 8.33
C SER A 91 17.47 7.92 7.93
N VAL A 92 17.38 6.99 6.99
CA VAL A 92 16.10 6.39 6.60
C VAL A 92 15.41 5.70 7.78
N LYS A 93 16.17 5.11 8.67
CA LYS A 93 15.62 4.48 9.86
C LYS A 93 14.91 5.52 10.73
N ASP A 94 15.54 6.68 10.98
CA ASP A 94 14.95 7.76 11.77
C ASP A 94 13.69 8.31 11.08
N GLU A 95 13.72 8.44 9.76
CA GLU A 95 12.58 8.90 8.96
C GLU A 95 11.34 8.00 9.09
N LEU A 96 11.55 6.71 9.23
CA LEU A 96 10.47 5.71 9.26
C LEU A 96 10.05 5.30 10.68
N GLU A 97 10.82 5.71 11.69
CA GLU A 97 10.53 5.38 13.08
C GLU A 97 9.35 6.20 13.61
N ASN A 98 8.50 5.56 14.43
CA ASN A 98 7.35 6.21 15.05
C ASN A 98 6.35 6.88 14.09
N ARG A 99 6.24 6.35 12.88
CA ARG A 99 5.26 6.78 11.87
C ARG A 99 3.99 5.95 11.90
N ASP A 100 2.95 6.44 11.24
CA ASP A 100 1.73 5.69 10.98
C ASP A 100 2.08 4.30 10.40
N PRO A 101 1.58 3.21 10.99
CA PRO A 101 1.91 1.85 10.52
C PRO A 101 1.60 1.57 9.06
N ARG A 102 0.69 2.34 8.46
CA ARG A 102 0.33 2.22 7.03
C ARG A 102 1.46 2.66 6.11
N LEU A 103 2.34 3.57 6.56
CA LEU A 103 3.52 3.95 5.77
C LEU A 103 4.39 2.74 5.48
N LEU A 104 4.74 1.96 6.50
CA LEU A 104 5.56 0.75 6.36
C LEU A 104 4.87 -0.40 5.61
N GLN A 105 3.56 -0.31 5.43
CA GLN A 105 2.77 -1.25 4.63
C GLN A 105 2.55 -0.74 3.19
N THR A 106 2.92 0.49 2.92
CA THR A 106 2.84 1.12 1.59
C THR A 106 4.16 1.09 0.86
N ILE A 107 5.27 1.37 1.58
CA ILE A 107 6.61 1.36 1.02
C ILE A 107 7.40 0.14 1.48
N ALA A 108 8.29 -0.31 0.64
CA ALA A 108 9.24 -1.35 0.99
C ALA A 108 10.51 -0.72 1.56
N THR A 109 10.99 -1.28 2.68
CA THR A 109 12.19 -0.80 3.35
C THR A 109 12.96 -1.96 3.98
N PRO A 110 14.30 -1.92 3.99
CA PRO A 110 15.10 -2.93 4.67
C PRO A 110 15.07 -2.83 6.19
N TYR A 111 14.57 -1.74 6.76
CA TYR A 111 14.68 -1.43 8.17
C TYR A 111 13.45 -1.83 8.99
N ALA A 112 12.27 -1.78 8.39
CA ALA A 112 11.04 -2.06 9.11
C ALA A 112 9.91 -2.44 8.13
N GLY A 113 8.84 -3.03 8.66
CA GLY A 113 7.69 -3.45 7.87
C GLY A 113 7.75 -4.92 7.45
N PRO A 114 6.62 -5.48 7.01
CA PRO A 114 6.51 -6.89 6.69
C PRO A 114 7.18 -7.28 5.37
N TYR A 115 7.57 -6.32 4.54
CA TYR A 115 8.03 -6.58 3.19
C TYR A 115 9.38 -5.96 2.91
N THR A 116 10.34 -6.82 2.72
CA THR A 116 11.65 -6.49 2.19
C THR A 116 11.74 -7.06 0.79
N TYR A 117 12.11 -6.26 -0.19
CA TYR A 117 12.32 -6.73 -1.55
C TYR A 117 13.53 -7.66 -1.64
N TYR A 118 13.36 -8.71 -2.43
CA TYR A 118 14.47 -9.51 -2.92
C TYR A 118 14.58 -9.33 -4.42
N LEU A 119 15.68 -8.80 -4.89
CA LEU A 119 16.07 -8.85 -6.30
C LEU A 119 17.07 -9.99 -6.46
N GLU A 120 16.80 -10.92 -7.38
CA GLU A 120 17.69 -12.05 -7.69
C GLU A 120 18.17 -12.82 -6.44
N GLY A 121 17.28 -13.03 -5.47
CA GLY A 121 17.62 -13.73 -4.23
C GLY A 121 18.47 -12.93 -3.24
N LYS A 122 18.80 -11.70 -3.55
CA LYS A 122 19.45 -10.77 -2.63
C LYS A 122 18.43 -9.82 -2.04
N ARG A 123 18.55 -9.58 -0.75
CA ARG A 123 17.78 -8.53 -0.08
C ARG A 123 18.16 -7.20 -0.72
N SER A 124 17.26 -6.61 -1.50
CA SER A 124 17.54 -5.29 -2.02
C SER A 124 17.49 -4.29 -0.88
N SER A 125 18.56 -3.54 -0.71
CA SER A 125 18.50 -2.32 0.06
C SER A 125 17.65 -1.34 -0.74
N ILE A 126 16.38 -1.20 -0.38
CA ILE A 126 15.64 -0.06 -0.86
C ILE A 126 16.15 1.09 -0.05
N SER A 127 16.80 1.94 -0.72
CA SER A 127 17.21 3.17 -0.15
C SER A 127 16.10 4.17 -0.34
N SER A 128 15.82 4.89 0.69
CA SER A 128 15.22 6.19 0.57
C SER A 128 16.08 7.09 -0.29
N PHE A 129 15.55 8.20 -0.67
CA PHE A 129 16.28 9.27 -1.36
C PHE A 129 17.63 9.59 -0.70
N LEU A 130 17.76 9.43 0.62
CA LEU A 130 18.98 9.73 1.39
C LEU A 130 20.12 8.72 1.15
N GLU A 131 19.79 7.47 0.78
CA GLU A 131 20.80 6.42 0.62
C GLU A 131 21.09 6.05 -0.84
N GLY A 132 20.34 6.63 -1.79
CA GLY A 132 20.44 6.36 -3.23
C GLY A 132 19.97 4.94 -3.59
N GLY A 133 18.85 4.80 -4.27
CA GLY A 133 18.27 3.50 -4.63
C GLY A 133 18.10 3.31 -6.11
N THR A 134 18.30 2.09 -6.55
CA THR A 134 18.16 1.69 -7.94
C THR A 134 16.78 1.17 -8.31
N HIS A 135 15.91 0.96 -7.30
CA HIS A 135 14.62 0.29 -7.49
C HIS A 135 13.41 1.24 -7.53
N SER A 136 13.64 2.51 -7.29
CA SER A 136 12.62 3.55 -7.31
C SER A 136 13.24 4.89 -7.69
N SER A 137 12.59 5.64 -8.57
CA SER A 137 13.04 6.98 -8.96
C SER A 137 12.97 8.00 -7.82
N THR A 138 12.22 7.71 -6.76
CA THR A 138 12.02 8.60 -5.61
C THR A 138 12.72 8.13 -4.33
N GLY A 139 13.23 6.90 -4.32
CA GLY A 139 13.73 6.24 -3.12
C GLY A 139 12.67 5.55 -2.26
N TYR A 140 11.38 5.80 -2.49
CA TYR A 140 10.26 5.19 -1.76
C TYR A 140 9.57 4.15 -2.63
N ALA A 141 10.18 2.97 -2.78
CA ALA A 141 9.62 1.89 -3.57
C ALA A 141 8.30 1.39 -2.97
N ILE A 142 7.32 1.10 -3.83
CA ILE A 142 5.99 0.69 -3.39
C ILE A 142 5.96 -0.79 -3.07
N ALA A 143 5.44 -1.15 -1.89
CA ALA A 143 5.16 -2.52 -1.47
C ALA A 143 3.67 -2.84 -1.45
N LYS A 144 2.81 -1.84 -1.38
CA LYS A 144 1.37 -1.96 -1.10
C LYS A 144 0.64 -3.01 -1.94
N PHE A 145 1.02 -3.19 -3.19
CA PHE A 145 0.40 -4.13 -4.14
C PHE A 145 1.32 -5.30 -4.48
N TYR A 146 2.41 -5.47 -3.77
CA TYR A 146 3.35 -6.55 -4.03
C TYR A 146 2.94 -7.83 -3.31
N ASN A 147 2.65 -8.88 -4.07
CA ASN A 147 2.41 -10.22 -3.56
C ASN A 147 3.51 -11.18 -4.04
N GLU A 148 4.41 -11.55 -3.16
CA GLU A 148 5.54 -12.44 -3.49
C GLU A 148 5.09 -13.80 -4.02
N LYS A 149 3.94 -14.30 -3.55
CA LYS A 149 3.39 -15.60 -3.98
C LYS A 149 2.90 -15.58 -5.43
N GLU A 150 2.55 -14.40 -5.92
CA GLU A 150 2.04 -14.18 -7.27
C GLU A 150 3.13 -13.76 -8.26
N PHE A 151 4.35 -13.56 -7.76
CA PHE A 151 5.43 -13.06 -8.61
C PHE A 151 5.74 -14.01 -9.77
N SER A 152 5.76 -13.44 -10.96
CA SER A 152 6.22 -14.07 -12.19
C SER A 152 6.95 -13.05 -13.08
N ASP A 153 7.99 -13.48 -13.78
CA ASP A 153 8.66 -12.67 -14.80
C ASP A 153 7.85 -12.57 -16.10
N THR A 154 6.81 -13.39 -16.24
CA THR A 154 5.93 -13.39 -17.40
C THR A 154 4.96 -12.22 -17.35
N HIS A 155 4.76 -11.55 -18.48
CA HIS A 155 3.77 -10.48 -18.60
C HIS A 155 2.34 -11.00 -18.59
N GLY A 156 1.44 -10.23 -17.95
CA GLY A 156 -0.01 -10.46 -18.04
C GLY A 156 -0.53 -11.67 -17.27
N VAL A 157 0.24 -12.20 -16.32
CA VAL A 157 -0.16 -13.37 -15.52
C VAL A 157 -0.57 -13.07 -14.09
N GLY A 158 -0.49 -11.81 -13.67
CA GLY A 158 -0.92 -11.40 -12.33
C GLY A 158 -2.44 -11.51 -12.16
N THR A 159 -2.87 -12.01 -10.99
CA THR A 159 -4.27 -12.26 -10.63
C THR A 159 -4.83 -11.26 -9.63
N LEU A 160 -3.98 -10.40 -9.04
CA LEU A 160 -4.42 -9.43 -8.04
C LEU A 160 -5.52 -8.53 -8.54
N ASP A 161 -6.67 -8.58 -7.91
CA ASP A 161 -7.79 -7.72 -8.21
C ASP A 161 -7.51 -6.26 -7.81
N ALA A 162 -7.99 -5.32 -8.61
CA ALA A 162 -7.84 -3.90 -8.32
C ALA A 162 -9.05 -3.37 -7.55
N ILE A 163 -8.82 -2.83 -6.36
CA ILE A 163 -9.85 -2.12 -5.59
C ILE A 163 -10.16 -0.80 -6.29
N ILE A 164 -11.43 -0.61 -6.67
CA ILE A 164 -11.92 0.64 -7.26
C ILE A 164 -12.58 1.51 -6.20
N PHE A 165 -13.39 0.90 -5.31
CA PHE A 165 -14.09 1.61 -4.25
C PHE A 165 -14.16 0.75 -2.98
N ARG A 166 -13.89 1.36 -1.83
CA ARG A 166 -13.88 0.67 -0.54
C ARG A 166 -14.54 1.47 0.57
N TYR A 167 -14.96 0.78 1.62
CA TYR A 167 -15.68 1.37 2.75
C TYR A 167 -14.93 2.50 3.47
N ALA A 168 -13.60 2.44 3.53
CA ALA A 168 -12.80 3.54 4.08
C ALA A 168 -13.04 4.87 3.35
N GLU A 169 -13.28 4.85 2.03
CA GLU A 169 -13.62 6.06 1.27
C GLU A 169 -14.99 6.60 1.67
N VAL A 170 -15.97 5.73 1.91
CA VAL A 170 -17.29 6.14 2.44
C VAL A 170 -17.15 6.85 3.78
N LEU A 171 -16.28 6.35 4.66
CA LEU A 171 -16.03 6.97 5.97
C LEU A 171 -15.36 8.35 5.80
N LEU A 172 -14.40 8.48 4.90
CA LEU A 172 -13.72 9.76 4.62
C LEU A 172 -14.67 10.79 4.01
N ILE A 173 -15.48 10.40 3.02
CA ILE A 173 -16.49 11.26 2.41
C ILE A 173 -17.50 11.74 3.47
N ARG A 174 -17.89 10.87 4.38
CA ARG A 174 -18.79 11.27 5.47
C ARG A 174 -18.12 12.26 6.42
N ALA A 175 -16.87 12.04 6.80
CA ALA A 175 -16.12 12.93 7.68
C ALA A 175 -15.97 14.32 7.05
N GLU A 176 -15.58 14.37 5.78
CA GLU A 176 -15.47 15.60 5.01
C GLU A 176 -16.80 16.36 4.94
N ALA A 177 -17.87 15.67 4.55
CA ALA A 177 -19.20 16.27 4.50
C ALA A 177 -19.69 16.75 5.88
N GLY A 178 -19.34 16.04 6.96
CA GLY A 178 -19.61 16.45 8.33
C GLY A 178 -18.90 17.76 8.69
N ALA A 179 -17.61 17.82 8.40
CA ALA A 179 -16.80 19.02 8.63
C ALA A 179 -17.33 20.24 7.87
N GLU A 180 -17.66 20.09 6.57
CA GLU A 180 -18.24 21.15 5.74
C GLU A 180 -19.60 21.65 6.28
N LEU A 181 -20.37 20.77 6.89
CA LEU A 181 -21.66 21.11 7.49
C LEU A 181 -21.57 21.59 8.95
N GLY A 182 -20.36 21.68 9.52
CA GLY A 182 -20.15 22.00 10.93
C GLY A 182 -20.79 20.98 11.88
N LYS A 183 -20.81 19.71 11.47
CA LYS A 183 -21.34 18.57 12.26
C LYS A 183 -20.18 17.64 12.59
N ASP A 184 -19.87 17.49 13.85
CA ASP A 184 -18.91 16.52 14.39
C ASP A 184 -19.44 15.09 14.32
#